data_512f82a5b33260f798088e46b9e8994c
#
_entry.id   512f82a5b33260f798088e46b9e8994c
#
_cell.length_a   1.000
_cell.length_b   1.000
_cell.length_c   1.000
_cell.angle_alpha   90.00
_cell.angle_beta   90.00
_cell.angle_gamma   90.00
#
_symmetry.space_group_name_H-M   'P 1'
#
loop_
_entity.id
_entity.type
_entity.pdbx_description
1 polymer ?
#
loop_
_entity_poly.entity_id
_entity_poly.type
_entity_poly.pdbx_seq_one_letter_code
_entity_poly.pdbx_strand_id
1 'polypeptide(L)'
;MKYVGRLAPSPTGALHLGNVRTFMIAWLRARSLCGKMVFRMEDLDHPKDKPGAAADAVRDLQWLGFDWDEEYVQSERKDLYRDALSSLASRGLAYPCVCSRRDVEAAQSAPHEGEQLFYPGTCRNRFASWSEAYSFLNPLSNSNSKLQPPRSPCWRFRVADGSRVTFDDVFAGRFEQDVSATLGDFPLARDEFGAGYTLACAVDDIAMGVTEVVRGDDLLAATPAQILVSRALGTEREISYCHVPLVVGPDGKRLAKRHGDTRIAAYRAAGVRPEQVIGRLAASCGWAEEGEDISLAALLTRFDLSTIPHAPFVVS
;
A
#
# COMPACT_ATOMS: atom_id res chain seq x y z
N MET A 1 14.09 -4.38 20.73
CA MET A 1 12.82 -4.94 20.23
C MET A 1 13.13 -5.74 18.97
N LYS A 2 12.50 -6.89 18.73
CA LYS A 2 12.79 -7.70 17.54
C LYS A 2 12.19 -7.03 16.30
N TYR A 3 12.94 -6.95 15.21
CA TYR A 3 12.47 -6.39 13.94
C TYR A 3 11.35 -7.25 13.34
N VAL A 4 10.30 -6.63 12.83
CA VAL A 4 9.22 -7.28 12.07
C VAL A 4 8.97 -6.49 10.79
N GLY A 5 9.32 -7.08 9.66
CA GLY A 5 9.02 -6.55 8.33
C GLY A 5 7.84 -7.28 7.70
N ARG A 6 7.41 -6.82 6.51
CA ARG A 6 6.34 -7.50 5.76
C ARG A 6 6.60 -7.51 4.26
N LEU A 7 6.15 -8.60 3.60
CA LEU A 7 5.91 -8.70 2.16
C LEU A 7 4.40 -8.58 1.94
N ALA A 8 3.97 -7.60 1.17
CA ALA A 8 2.55 -7.27 1.04
C ALA A 8 2.12 -7.15 -0.44
N PRO A 9 2.07 -8.27 -1.19
CA PRO A 9 1.61 -8.26 -2.56
C PRO A 9 0.09 -8.11 -2.65
N SER A 10 -0.39 -7.37 -3.67
CA SER A 10 -1.81 -7.32 -4.05
C SER A 10 -2.05 -8.23 -5.27
N PRO A 11 -3.11 -9.06 -5.30
CA PRO A 11 -3.39 -10.02 -6.39
C PRO A 11 -4.05 -9.36 -7.62
N THR A 12 -3.78 -8.09 -7.84
CA THR A 12 -4.33 -7.32 -8.98
C THR A 12 -3.62 -7.62 -10.31
N GLY A 13 -2.51 -8.34 -10.27
CA GLY A 13 -1.73 -8.77 -11.43
C GLY A 13 -0.58 -9.68 -11.05
N ALA A 14 0.17 -10.12 -12.06
CA ALA A 14 1.39 -10.89 -11.84
C ALA A 14 2.48 -10.02 -11.22
N LEU A 15 3.31 -10.60 -10.35
CA LEU A 15 4.51 -9.95 -9.84
C LEU A 15 5.46 -9.63 -10.98
N HIS A 16 6.07 -8.46 -10.93
CA HIS A 16 7.08 -8.01 -11.87
C HIS A 16 8.37 -7.59 -11.15
N LEU A 17 9.44 -7.37 -11.90
CA LEU A 17 10.76 -7.02 -11.36
C LEU A 17 10.70 -5.89 -10.31
N GLY A 18 9.83 -4.89 -10.51
CA GLY A 18 9.68 -3.77 -9.56
C GLY A 18 9.15 -4.20 -8.19
N ASN A 19 8.14 -5.10 -8.16
CA ASN A 19 7.66 -5.64 -6.89
C ASN A 19 8.75 -6.43 -6.19
N VAL A 20 9.41 -7.32 -6.96
CA VAL A 20 10.43 -8.23 -6.41
C VAL A 20 11.65 -7.47 -5.90
N ARG A 21 12.10 -6.40 -6.58
CA ARG A 21 13.19 -5.56 -6.05
C ARG A 21 12.87 -4.99 -4.68
N THR A 22 11.69 -4.42 -4.52
CA THR A 22 11.24 -3.88 -3.23
C THR A 22 11.11 -4.97 -2.17
N PHE A 23 10.56 -6.13 -2.52
CA PHE A 23 10.45 -7.26 -1.61
C PHE A 23 11.81 -7.86 -1.23
N MET A 24 12.76 -7.88 -2.18
CA MET A 24 14.15 -8.28 -1.91
C MET A 24 14.80 -7.39 -0.86
N ILE A 25 14.65 -6.08 -1.00
CA ILE A 25 15.17 -5.11 -0.02
C ILE A 25 14.50 -5.32 1.34
N ALA A 26 13.17 -5.48 1.39
CA ALA A 26 12.42 -5.70 2.62
C ALA A 26 12.84 -7.00 3.32
N TRP A 27 13.00 -8.08 2.58
CA TRP A 27 13.40 -9.38 3.10
C TRP A 27 14.83 -9.36 3.64
N LEU A 28 15.77 -8.84 2.85
CA LEU A 28 17.18 -8.70 3.26
C LEU A 28 17.30 -7.83 4.51
N ARG A 29 16.56 -6.72 4.57
CA ARG A 29 16.51 -5.84 5.74
C ARG A 29 16.06 -6.57 7.00
N ALA A 30 14.98 -7.36 6.89
CA ALA A 30 14.47 -8.14 8.02
C ALA A 30 15.46 -9.24 8.45
N ARG A 31 15.97 -10.01 7.49
CA ARG A 31 16.86 -11.14 7.78
C ARG A 31 18.24 -10.69 8.28
N SER A 32 18.79 -9.60 7.75
CA SER A 32 20.06 -9.02 8.26
C SER A 32 19.99 -8.57 9.73
N LEU A 33 18.79 -8.19 10.18
CA LEU A 33 18.53 -7.82 11.57
C LEU A 33 18.02 -9.00 12.43
N CYS A 34 18.15 -10.25 11.94
CA CYS A 34 17.59 -11.45 12.58
C CYS A 34 16.10 -11.27 12.94
N GLY A 35 15.40 -10.51 12.12
CA GLY A 35 14.00 -10.15 12.30
C GLY A 35 13.04 -11.18 11.75
N LYS A 36 11.75 -10.97 12.05
CA LYS A 36 10.62 -11.71 11.52
C LYS A 36 10.15 -11.09 10.21
N MET A 37 9.73 -11.92 9.26
CA MET A 37 9.07 -11.52 8.02
C MET A 37 7.64 -12.03 8.02
N VAL A 38 6.68 -11.13 7.84
CA VAL A 38 5.26 -11.42 7.67
C VAL A 38 4.90 -11.36 6.19
N PHE A 39 4.19 -12.35 5.70
CA PHE A 39 3.54 -12.29 4.39
C PHE A 39 2.09 -11.87 4.56
N ARG A 40 1.64 -10.86 3.81
CA ARG A 40 0.26 -10.38 3.83
C ARG A 40 -0.26 -10.23 2.41
N MET A 41 -1.19 -11.10 2.01
CA MET A 41 -1.92 -10.94 0.76
C MET A 41 -2.94 -9.80 0.89
N GLU A 42 -2.79 -8.75 0.07
CA GLU A 42 -3.64 -7.56 0.11
C GLU A 42 -4.75 -7.66 -0.97
N ASP A 43 -5.76 -8.48 -0.69
CA ASP A 43 -6.85 -8.88 -1.60
C ASP A 43 -8.20 -8.21 -1.30
N LEU A 44 -8.20 -6.99 -0.74
CA LEU A 44 -9.44 -6.25 -0.47
C LEU A 44 -10.05 -5.55 -1.69
N ASP A 45 -9.30 -5.40 -2.77
CA ASP A 45 -9.75 -4.71 -3.99
C ASP A 45 -10.32 -5.70 -5.03
N HIS A 46 -11.24 -6.57 -4.58
CA HIS A 46 -11.82 -7.70 -5.34
C HIS A 46 -12.15 -7.43 -6.82
N PRO A 47 -12.67 -6.25 -7.24
CA PRO A 47 -12.94 -6.00 -8.65
C PRO A 47 -11.70 -5.99 -9.55
N LYS A 48 -10.51 -5.84 -8.96
CA LYS A 48 -9.22 -5.83 -9.68
C LYS A 48 -8.45 -7.14 -9.53
N ASP A 49 -8.88 -8.01 -8.60
CA ASP A 49 -8.22 -9.28 -8.36
C ASP A 49 -8.38 -10.19 -9.56
N LYS A 50 -7.29 -10.86 -9.93
CA LYS A 50 -7.30 -11.82 -11.01
C LYS A 50 -7.33 -13.24 -10.46
N PRO A 51 -8.18 -14.12 -10.98
CA PRO A 51 -8.19 -15.52 -10.57
C PRO A 51 -6.79 -16.13 -10.63
N GLY A 52 -6.36 -16.77 -9.55
CA GLY A 52 -5.05 -17.41 -9.45
C GLY A 52 -3.87 -16.48 -9.13
N ALA A 53 -4.02 -15.15 -9.21
CA ALA A 53 -2.90 -14.23 -9.02
C ALA A 53 -2.29 -14.29 -7.61
N ALA A 54 -3.08 -14.56 -6.59
CA ALA A 54 -2.58 -14.75 -5.22
C ALA A 54 -1.66 -15.98 -5.13
N ALA A 55 -2.11 -17.12 -5.65
CA ALA A 55 -1.30 -18.35 -5.68
C ALA A 55 -0.06 -18.21 -6.56
N ASP A 56 -0.16 -17.48 -7.66
CA ASP A 56 0.97 -17.19 -8.54
C ASP A 56 2.00 -16.30 -7.84
N ALA A 57 1.57 -15.30 -7.07
CA ALA A 57 2.47 -14.43 -6.31
C ALA A 57 3.26 -15.22 -5.25
N VAL A 58 2.59 -16.10 -4.51
CA VAL A 58 3.24 -17.00 -3.53
C VAL A 58 4.26 -17.90 -4.24
N ARG A 59 3.86 -18.55 -5.33
CA ARG A 59 4.73 -19.44 -6.11
C ARG A 59 5.97 -18.72 -6.67
N ASP A 60 5.78 -17.51 -7.19
CA ASP A 60 6.87 -16.73 -7.77
C ASP A 60 7.85 -16.27 -6.69
N LEU A 61 7.38 -15.85 -5.51
CA LEU A 61 8.23 -15.48 -4.40
C LEU A 61 9.02 -16.69 -3.85
N GLN A 62 8.36 -17.83 -3.65
CA GLN A 62 9.01 -19.04 -3.19
C GLN A 62 10.07 -19.54 -4.21
N TRP A 63 9.76 -19.45 -5.49
CA TRP A 63 10.71 -19.79 -6.55
C TRP A 63 11.96 -18.90 -6.53
N LEU A 64 11.81 -17.62 -6.16
CA LEU A 64 12.94 -16.68 -6.02
C LEU A 64 13.71 -16.86 -4.69
N GLY A 65 13.27 -17.76 -3.81
CA GLY A 65 13.93 -18.04 -2.54
C GLY A 65 13.45 -17.21 -1.36
N PHE A 66 12.32 -16.51 -1.49
CA PHE A 66 11.70 -15.83 -0.35
C PHE A 66 11.04 -16.82 0.59
N ASP A 67 11.20 -16.55 1.89
CA ASP A 67 10.47 -17.21 2.97
C ASP A 67 9.84 -16.16 3.91
N TRP A 68 8.92 -16.63 4.74
CA TRP A 68 8.27 -15.81 5.77
C TRP A 68 7.89 -16.66 6.98
N ASP A 69 7.73 -15.98 8.11
CA ASP A 69 7.47 -16.63 9.41
C ASP A 69 5.98 -16.76 9.71
N GLU A 70 5.16 -15.86 9.16
CA GLU A 70 3.69 -15.85 9.30
C GLU A 70 3.05 -15.41 8.00
N GLU A 71 1.82 -15.89 7.77
CA GLU A 71 1.04 -15.57 6.58
C GLU A 71 -0.37 -15.11 6.95
N TYR A 72 -0.83 -14.06 6.26
CA TYR A 72 -2.16 -13.47 6.45
C TYR A 72 -2.79 -13.09 5.11
N VAL A 73 -4.13 -13.19 5.05
CA VAL A 73 -4.95 -12.77 3.92
C VAL A 73 -5.92 -11.68 4.40
N GLN A 74 -5.91 -10.51 3.77
CA GLN A 74 -6.70 -9.38 4.26
C GLN A 74 -8.21 -9.63 4.20
N SER A 75 -8.69 -10.35 3.18
CA SER A 75 -10.12 -10.69 3.08
C SER A 75 -10.65 -11.56 4.21
N GLU A 76 -9.78 -12.25 4.96
CA GLU A 76 -10.12 -13.05 6.13
C GLU A 76 -10.14 -12.23 7.44
N ARG A 77 -9.74 -10.96 7.39
CA ARG A 77 -9.54 -10.09 8.55
C ARG A 77 -10.57 -8.97 8.67
N LYS A 78 -11.67 -9.06 7.95
CA LYS A 78 -12.70 -8.00 7.85
C LYS A 78 -13.27 -7.54 9.19
N ASP A 79 -13.35 -8.42 10.17
CA ASP A 79 -13.85 -8.08 11.51
C ASP A 79 -12.94 -7.10 12.23
N LEU A 80 -11.61 -7.27 12.12
CA LEU A 80 -10.63 -6.30 12.68
C LEU A 80 -10.79 -4.91 12.08
N TYR A 81 -11.02 -4.82 10.78
CA TYR A 81 -11.19 -3.54 10.11
C TYR A 81 -12.51 -2.88 10.49
N ARG A 82 -13.58 -3.69 10.64
CA ARG A 82 -14.90 -3.20 11.10
C ARG A 82 -14.81 -2.65 12.51
N ASP A 83 -14.14 -3.34 13.42
CA ASP A 83 -13.96 -2.92 14.80
C ASP A 83 -13.14 -1.63 14.88
N ALA A 84 -12.05 -1.52 14.12
CA ALA A 84 -11.25 -0.31 14.01
C ALA A 84 -12.06 0.86 13.47
N LEU A 85 -12.83 0.66 12.38
CA LEU A 85 -13.69 1.68 11.80
C LEU A 85 -14.78 2.14 12.77
N SER A 86 -15.42 1.20 13.47
CA SER A 86 -16.44 1.47 14.49
C SER A 86 -15.87 2.27 15.65
N SER A 87 -14.66 1.94 16.12
CA SER A 87 -13.95 2.71 17.13
C SER A 87 -13.65 4.13 16.69
N LEU A 88 -13.16 4.33 15.45
CA LEU A 88 -12.92 5.66 14.91
C LEU A 88 -14.23 6.47 14.77
N ALA A 89 -15.29 5.83 14.29
CA ALA A 89 -16.60 6.47 14.09
C ALA A 89 -17.23 6.89 15.44
N SER A 90 -17.21 6.02 16.46
CA SER A 90 -17.77 6.32 17.79
C SER A 90 -17.06 7.50 18.49
N ARG A 91 -15.81 7.74 18.15
CA ARG A 91 -14.99 8.85 18.64
C ARG A 91 -15.07 10.11 17.75
N GLY A 92 -15.92 10.09 16.72
CA GLY A 92 -16.07 11.20 15.77
C GLY A 92 -14.87 11.42 14.86
N LEU A 93 -13.93 10.45 14.78
CA LEU A 93 -12.75 10.50 13.94
C LEU A 93 -13.00 9.93 12.54
N ALA A 94 -14.13 9.27 12.33
CA ALA A 94 -14.62 8.87 11.01
C ALA A 94 -16.08 9.30 10.84
N TYR A 95 -16.46 9.64 9.61
CA TYR A 95 -17.82 10.06 9.29
C TYR A 95 -18.22 9.61 7.87
N PRO A 96 -19.54 9.42 7.62
CA PRO A 96 -20.02 9.01 6.30
C PRO A 96 -20.00 10.16 5.29
N CYS A 97 -19.60 9.85 4.07
CA CYS A 97 -19.50 10.80 2.96
C CYS A 97 -20.18 10.25 1.69
N VAL A 98 -20.97 11.08 1.05
CA VAL A 98 -21.73 10.75 -0.17
C VAL A 98 -21.09 11.29 -1.44
N CYS A 99 -19.99 12.03 -1.34
CA CYS A 99 -19.30 12.60 -2.49
C CYS A 99 -18.63 11.50 -3.32
N SER A 100 -18.91 11.51 -4.62
CA SER A 100 -18.15 10.74 -5.59
C SER A 100 -16.76 11.36 -5.84
N ARG A 101 -15.87 10.62 -6.51
CA ARG A 101 -14.57 11.17 -6.94
C ARG A 101 -14.76 12.41 -7.83
N ARG A 102 -15.75 12.39 -8.72
CA ARG A 102 -16.07 13.54 -9.60
C ARG A 102 -16.52 14.77 -8.81
N ASP A 103 -17.29 14.58 -7.71
CA ASP A 103 -17.70 15.69 -6.87
C ASP A 103 -16.50 16.34 -6.18
N VAL A 104 -15.51 15.53 -5.77
CA VAL A 104 -14.26 16.03 -5.17
C VAL A 104 -13.40 16.75 -6.22
N GLU A 105 -13.25 16.18 -7.41
CA GLU A 105 -12.54 16.79 -8.54
C GLU A 105 -13.17 18.12 -8.96
N ALA A 106 -14.50 18.17 -9.04
CA ALA A 106 -15.23 19.40 -9.39
C ALA A 106 -15.12 20.51 -8.34
N ALA A 107 -14.88 20.17 -7.07
CA ALA A 107 -14.69 21.13 -6.00
C ALA A 107 -13.28 21.75 -5.97
N GLN A 108 -12.33 21.19 -6.72
CA GLN A 108 -10.98 21.72 -6.90
C GLN A 108 -10.94 22.67 -8.10
N SER A 109 -10.44 23.88 -7.89
CA SER A 109 -10.18 24.82 -8.98
C SER A 109 -8.98 24.34 -9.80
N ALA A 110 -9.22 23.67 -10.95
CA ALA A 110 -8.24 23.21 -11.92
C ALA A 110 -7.08 22.38 -11.31
N PRO A 111 -7.30 21.10 -10.94
CA PRO A 111 -6.23 20.22 -10.50
C PRO A 111 -5.27 19.94 -11.66
N HIS A 112 -3.96 20.03 -11.42
CA HIS A 112 -2.96 19.57 -12.37
C HIS A 112 -2.96 18.03 -12.45
N GLU A 113 -2.65 17.51 -13.64
CA GLU A 113 -2.59 16.06 -13.85
C GLU A 113 -1.52 15.45 -12.92
N GLY A 114 -1.93 14.54 -12.01
CA GLY A 114 -1.03 13.91 -11.04
C GLY A 114 -1.08 14.50 -9.62
N GLU A 115 -1.78 15.61 -9.37
CA GLU A 115 -1.96 16.11 -8.02
C GLU A 115 -2.90 15.25 -7.17
N GLN A 116 -2.55 15.14 -5.89
CA GLN A 116 -3.37 14.42 -4.93
C GLN A 116 -4.70 15.16 -4.71
N LEU A 117 -5.83 14.44 -4.81
CA LEU A 117 -7.16 15.04 -4.63
C LEU A 117 -7.36 15.53 -3.20
N PHE A 118 -7.51 16.83 -3.05
CA PHE A 118 -7.88 17.47 -1.78
C PHE A 118 -9.39 17.39 -1.56
N TYR A 119 -9.81 16.93 -0.39
CA TYR A 119 -11.22 16.89 -0.03
C TYR A 119 -11.61 18.10 0.84
N PRO A 120 -12.55 18.96 0.40
CA PRO A 120 -12.88 20.22 1.09
C PRO A 120 -13.78 20.04 2.33
N GLY A 121 -14.05 18.82 2.79
CA GLY A 121 -14.85 18.59 3.99
C GLY A 121 -16.37 18.69 3.79
N THR A 122 -16.88 18.64 2.57
CA THR A 122 -18.31 18.85 2.21
C THR A 122 -19.29 18.04 3.06
N CYS A 123 -18.95 16.81 3.48
CA CYS A 123 -19.82 15.97 4.30
C CYS A 123 -19.42 15.90 5.77
N ARG A 124 -18.39 16.65 6.21
CA ARG A 124 -17.77 16.53 7.54
C ARG A 124 -18.76 16.58 8.72
N ASN A 125 -19.82 17.35 8.61
CA ASN A 125 -20.85 17.49 9.65
C ASN A 125 -22.27 17.37 9.08
N ARG A 126 -22.40 16.70 7.93
CA ARG A 126 -23.65 16.67 7.18
C ARG A 126 -24.60 15.55 7.63
N PHE A 127 -24.04 14.42 8.04
CA PHE A 127 -24.81 13.24 8.40
C PHE A 127 -24.41 12.77 9.79
N ALA A 128 -25.42 12.48 10.62
CA ALA A 128 -25.21 11.97 11.98
C ALA A 128 -24.88 10.46 11.98
N SER A 129 -25.26 9.73 10.93
CA SER A 129 -25.07 8.29 10.83
C SER A 129 -24.86 7.83 9.40
N TRP A 130 -24.32 6.60 9.26
CA TRP A 130 -24.25 5.91 7.97
C TRP A 130 -25.65 5.72 7.34
N SER A 131 -26.62 5.31 8.12
CA SER A 131 -27.99 5.08 7.65
C SER A 131 -28.62 6.35 7.07
N GLU A 132 -28.39 7.51 7.66
CA GLU A 132 -28.83 8.80 7.13
C GLU A 132 -28.19 9.11 5.77
N ALA A 133 -26.88 8.95 5.67
CA ALA A 133 -26.16 9.15 4.42
C ALA A 133 -26.58 8.16 3.32
N TYR A 134 -26.84 6.91 3.68
CA TYR A 134 -27.32 5.88 2.76
C TYR A 134 -28.72 6.21 2.25
N SER A 135 -29.65 6.63 3.14
CA SER A 135 -31.01 7.05 2.78
C SER A 135 -31.00 8.28 1.88
N PHE A 136 -30.09 9.22 2.12
CA PHE A 136 -29.89 10.40 1.27
C PHE A 136 -29.49 10.01 -0.17
N LEU A 137 -28.62 9.00 -0.34
CA LEU A 137 -28.21 8.51 -1.66
C LEU A 137 -29.29 7.69 -2.36
N ASN A 138 -30.17 7.04 -1.59
CA ASN A 138 -31.15 6.06 -2.08
C ASN A 138 -32.57 6.43 -1.58
N PRO A 139 -33.14 7.57 -2.02
CA PRO A 139 -34.48 7.96 -1.60
C PRO A 139 -35.53 6.94 -2.10
N LEU A 140 -36.49 6.59 -1.23
CA LEU A 140 -37.54 5.58 -1.50
C LEU A 140 -38.40 5.89 -2.75
N SER A 141 -38.46 7.16 -3.17
CA SER A 141 -39.16 7.58 -4.39
C SER A 141 -38.53 7.08 -5.69
N ASN A 142 -37.29 6.60 -5.66
CA ASN A 142 -36.59 6.08 -6.85
C ASN A 142 -36.66 4.54 -6.98
N SER A 143 -37.52 3.85 -6.23
CA SER A 143 -37.67 2.39 -6.24
C SER A 143 -38.10 1.77 -7.61
N ASN A 144 -38.43 2.59 -8.60
CA ASN A 144 -38.77 2.15 -9.96
C ASN A 144 -37.56 1.97 -10.91
N SER A 145 -36.35 2.37 -10.51
CA SER A 145 -35.17 2.11 -11.35
C SER A 145 -34.53 0.76 -10.97
N LYS A 146 -35.08 -0.33 -11.42
CA LYS A 146 -34.51 -1.69 -11.36
C LYS A 146 -33.15 -1.83 -12.07
N LEU A 147 -32.52 -0.75 -12.53
CA LEU A 147 -31.39 -0.75 -13.45
C LEU A 147 -30.06 -0.28 -12.85
N GLN A 148 -30.03 0.30 -11.64
CA GLN A 148 -28.78 0.70 -11.01
C GLN A 148 -28.68 0.16 -9.58
N PRO A 149 -27.56 -0.46 -9.19
CA PRO A 149 -27.35 -0.86 -7.81
C PRO A 149 -27.40 0.37 -6.90
N PRO A 150 -27.84 0.21 -5.63
CA PRO A 150 -27.88 1.30 -4.68
C PRO A 150 -26.45 1.86 -4.48
N ARG A 151 -26.35 3.18 -4.41
CA ARG A 151 -25.08 3.85 -4.13
C ARG A 151 -24.76 3.74 -2.64
N SER A 152 -23.52 3.42 -2.32
CA SER A 152 -23.04 3.36 -0.94
C SER A 152 -22.29 4.62 -0.58
N PRO A 153 -22.47 5.20 0.64
CA PRO A 153 -21.54 6.18 1.16
C PRO A 153 -20.14 5.58 1.29
N CYS A 154 -19.13 6.41 1.50
CA CYS A 154 -17.82 5.97 1.97
C CYS A 154 -17.59 6.52 3.38
N TRP A 155 -16.69 5.90 4.14
CA TRP A 155 -16.18 6.48 5.37
C TRP A 155 -14.95 7.33 5.10
N ARG A 156 -14.89 8.52 5.72
CA ARG A 156 -13.69 9.36 5.69
C ARG A 156 -13.12 9.57 7.07
N PHE A 157 -11.80 9.60 7.15
CA PHE A 157 -11.07 10.03 8.34
C PHE A 157 -11.20 11.55 8.48
N ARG A 158 -11.49 12.02 9.69
CA ARG A 158 -11.53 13.44 10.03
C ARG A 158 -10.12 13.90 10.40
N VAL A 159 -9.50 14.64 9.52
CA VAL A 159 -8.19 15.25 9.77
C VAL A 159 -8.40 16.52 10.61
N ALA A 160 -7.75 16.64 11.76
CA ALA A 160 -7.82 17.86 12.55
C ALA A 160 -7.13 19.02 11.81
N ASP A 161 -7.67 20.22 11.97
CA ASP A 161 -7.10 21.41 11.35
C ASP A 161 -5.66 21.64 11.85
N GLY A 162 -4.74 21.98 10.94
CA GLY A 162 -3.32 22.13 11.25
C GLY A 162 -2.57 20.81 11.48
N SER A 163 -3.17 19.67 11.12
CA SER A 163 -2.49 18.36 11.25
C SER A 163 -1.28 18.28 10.36
N ARG A 164 -0.09 18.36 10.98
CA ARG A 164 1.20 18.11 10.36
C ARG A 164 1.74 16.76 10.81
N VAL A 165 2.29 16.01 9.87
CA VAL A 165 2.98 14.76 10.13
C VAL A 165 4.40 14.91 9.66
N THR A 166 5.34 14.67 10.57
CA THR A 166 6.78 14.60 10.31
C THR A 166 7.27 13.24 10.73
N PHE A 167 8.10 12.61 9.92
CA PHE A 167 8.79 11.36 10.26
C PHE A 167 10.14 11.31 9.52
N ASP A 168 11.07 10.56 10.09
CA ASP A 168 12.36 10.29 9.47
C ASP A 168 12.28 8.94 8.75
N ASP A 169 12.26 8.99 7.42
CA ASP A 169 12.31 7.80 6.59
C ASP A 169 13.74 7.26 6.53
N VAL A 170 13.90 5.96 6.70
CA VAL A 170 15.23 5.33 6.79
C VAL A 170 16.06 5.51 5.52
N PHE A 171 15.42 5.61 4.35
CA PHE A 171 16.09 5.78 3.07
C PHE A 171 15.88 7.17 2.46
N ALA A 172 14.64 7.65 2.45
CA ALA A 172 14.30 8.93 1.82
C ALA A 172 14.64 10.16 2.69
N GLY A 173 14.98 9.94 3.97
CA GLY A 173 15.29 11.02 4.92
C GLY A 173 14.07 11.67 5.52
N ARG A 174 14.19 12.89 6.03
CA ARG A 174 13.12 13.60 6.71
C ARG A 174 12.00 13.98 5.76
N PHE A 175 10.77 13.59 6.09
CA PHE A 175 9.56 13.93 5.35
C PHE A 175 8.58 14.68 6.26
N GLU A 176 7.98 15.74 5.73
CA GLU A 176 6.97 16.54 6.42
C GLU A 176 5.81 16.86 5.47
N GLN A 177 4.59 16.73 5.95
CA GLN A 177 3.38 17.08 5.22
C GLN A 177 2.34 17.71 6.13
N ASP A 178 1.78 18.83 5.71
CA ASP A 178 0.53 19.37 6.28
C ASP A 178 -0.64 18.61 5.66
N VAL A 179 -1.08 17.55 6.34
CA VAL A 179 -2.15 16.67 5.85
C VAL A 179 -3.47 17.40 5.71
N SER A 180 -3.72 18.36 6.62
CA SER A 180 -4.96 19.17 6.58
C SER A 180 -5.04 20.07 5.36
N ALA A 181 -3.90 20.57 4.89
CA ALA A 181 -3.83 21.47 3.73
C ALA A 181 -3.67 20.74 2.39
N THR A 182 -3.03 19.57 2.39
CA THR A 182 -2.65 18.87 1.13
C THR A 182 -3.59 17.73 0.75
N LEU A 183 -4.18 17.04 1.74
CA LEU A 183 -5.03 15.87 1.52
C LEU A 183 -6.47 16.13 2.01
N GLY A 184 -6.62 16.85 3.11
CA GLY A 184 -7.90 16.98 3.81
C GLY A 184 -8.37 15.63 4.37
N ASP A 185 -9.69 15.48 4.53
CA ASP A 185 -10.27 14.24 5.02
C ASP A 185 -10.20 13.14 3.94
N PHE A 186 -9.54 12.04 4.22
CA PHE A 186 -9.28 10.97 3.25
C PHE A 186 -10.16 9.72 3.49
N PRO A 187 -10.43 8.89 2.45
CA PRO A 187 -11.28 7.73 2.60
C PRO A 187 -10.62 6.62 3.43
N LEU A 188 -11.41 6.02 4.34
CA LEU A 188 -11.06 4.85 5.15
C LEU A 188 -11.70 3.56 4.63
N ALA A 189 -12.96 3.65 4.16
CA ALA A 189 -13.74 2.51 3.71
C ALA A 189 -14.66 2.94 2.56
N ARG A 190 -14.92 2.01 1.62
CA ARG A 190 -15.72 2.27 0.41
C ARG A 190 -17.22 2.06 0.62
N ASP A 191 -17.56 1.31 1.64
CA ASP A 191 -18.91 0.96 2.05
C ASP A 191 -18.97 0.84 3.57
N GLU A 192 -20.06 0.32 4.10
CA GLU A 192 -20.29 0.26 5.55
C GLU A 192 -19.23 -0.55 6.30
N PHE A 193 -18.69 -1.60 5.67
CA PHE A 193 -17.81 -2.59 6.33
C PHE A 193 -16.51 -2.87 5.58
N GLY A 194 -16.37 -2.35 4.36
CA GLY A 194 -15.23 -2.61 3.50
C GLY A 194 -14.08 -1.63 3.72
N ALA A 195 -12.99 -2.09 4.34
CA ALA A 195 -11.80 -1.28 4.55
C ALA A 195 -11.15 -0.85 3.23
N GLY A 196 -10.74 0.41 3.17
CA GLY A 196 -9.81 0.89 2.15
C GLY A 196 -8.37 0.63 2.55
N TYR A 197 -7.47 0.77 1.59
CA TYR A 197 -6.03 0.52 1.74
C TYR A 197 -5.43 1.16 3.00
N THR A 198 -5.69 2.44 3.23
CA THR A 198 -5.10 3.20 4.36
C THR A 198 -5.50 2.60 5.71
N LEU A 199 -6.77 2.25 5.89
CA LEU A 199 -7.27 1.64 7.13
C LEU A 199 -6.72 0.23 7.30
N ALA A 200 -6.83 -0.60 6.28
CA ALA A 200 -6.41 -2.00 6.34
C ALA A 200 -4.92 -2.13 6.66
N CYS A 201 -4.05 -1.37 5.96
CA CYS A 201 -2.62 -1.39 6.23
C CYS A 201 -2.30 -0.94 7.66
N ALA A 202 -2.91 0.16 8.15
CA ALA A 202 -2.64 0.64 9.50
C ALA A 202 -3.07 -0.38 10.57
N VAL A 203 -4.27 -0.98 10.43
CA VAL A 203 -4.78 -2.01 11.35
C VAL A 203 -3.89 -3.25 11.34
N ASP A 204 -3.51 -3.71 10.16
CA ASP A 204 -2.70 -4.92 10.02
C ASP A 204 -1.28 -4.72 10.52
N ASP A 205 -0.63 -3.62 10.17
CA ASP A 205 0.75 -3.33 10.61
C ASP A 205 0.82 -3.26 12.14
N ILE A 206 -0.22 -2.71 12.81
CA ILE A 206 -0.35 -2.73 14.27
C ILE A 206 -0.57 -4.16 14.78
N ALA A 207 -1.56 -4.87 14.26
CA ALA A 207 -1.95 -6.20 14.76
C ALA A 207 -0.87 -7.28 14.54
N MET A 208 -0.09 -7.16 13.47
CA MET A 208 1.03 -8.05 13.14
C MET A 208 2.33 -7.63 13.85
N GLY A 209 2.33 -6.50 14.56
CA GLY A 209 3.51 -5.99 15.26
C GLY A 209 4.63 -5.54 14.31
N VAL A 210 4.28 -5.10 13.11
CA VAL A 210 5.25 -4.57 12.12
C VAL A 210 6.02 -3.41 12.74
N THR A 211 7.34 -3.44 12.61
CA THR A 211 8.22 -2.40 13.17
C THR A 211 8.73 -1.44 12.11
N GLU A 212 8.91 -1.94 10.89
CA GLU A 212 9.37 -1.15 9.76
C GLU A 212 8.66 -1.57 8.48
N VAL A 213 8.23 -0.58 7.72
CA VAL A 213 7.55 -0.72 6.44
C VAL A 213 8.51 -0.35 5.32
N VAL A 214 9.10 -1.35 4.64
CA VAL A 214 9.87 -1.15 3.40
C VAL A 214 8.94 -1.24 2.20
N ARG A 215 8.92 -0.20 1.33
CA ARG A 215 8.07 -0.14 0.12
C ARG A 215 8.59 0.86 -0.91
N GLY A 216 7.94 0.92 -2.07
CA GLY A 216 8.28 1.89 -3.11
C GLY A 216 8.00 3.35 -2.69
N ASP A 217 8.81 4.27 -3.20
CA ASP A 217 8.75 5.71 -2.90
C ASP A 217 7.49 6.41 -3.47
N ASP A 218 6.76 5.76 -4.38
CA ASP A 218 5.45 6.22 -4.84
C ASP A 218 4.38 6.26 -3.74
N LEU A 219 4.64 5.59 -2.61
CA LEU A 219 3.76 5.58 -1.44
C LEU A 219 4.22 6.53 -0.32
N LEU A 220 5.31 7.27 -0.52
CA LEU A 220 5.83 8.21 0.49
C LEU A 220 4.78 9.25 0.90
N ALA A 221 4.11 9.87 -0.08
CA ALA A 221 3.07 10.86 0.17
C ALA A 221 1.77 10.29 0.80
N ALA A 222 1.56 8.96 0.77
CA ALA A 222 0.43 8.30 1.42
C ALA A 222 0.71 7.93 2.89
N THR A 223 1.97 7.94 3.30
CA THR A 223 2.43 7.54 4.65
C THR A 223 1.82 8.40 5.77
N PRO A 224 1.74 9.73 5.66
CA PRO A 224 1.14 10.58 6.70
C PRO A 224 -0.30 10.20 7.04
N ALA A 225 -1.11 9.80 6.05
CA ALA A 225 -2.48 9.34 6.30
C ALA A 225 -2.49 8.04 7.14
N GLN A 226 -1.61 7.09 6.85
CA GLN A 226 -1.48 5.85 7.62
C GLN A 226 -0.99 6.13 9.05
N ILE A 227 -0.03 7.04 9.24
CA ILE A 227 0.45 7.47 10.55
C ILE A 227 -0.70 8.08 11.37
N LEU A 228 -1.52 8.95 10.78
CA LEU A 228 -2.67 9.53 11.48
C LEU A 228 -3.69 8.48 11.90
N VAL A 229 -3.99 7.50 11.05
CA VAL A 229 -4.89 6.39 11.39
C VAL A 229 -4.30 5.54 12.50
N SER A 230 -3.03 5.18 12.43
CA SER A 230 -2.34 4.38 13.45
C SER A 230 -2.36 5.08 14.82
N ARG A 231 -2.04 6.37 14.86
CA ARG A 231 -2.12 7.19 16.09
C ARG A 231 -3.56 7.26 16.63
N ALA A 232 -4.55 7.41 15.74
CA ALA A 232 -5.96 7.43 16.12
C ALA A 232 -6.46 6.09 16.65
N LEU A 233 -5.87 4.98 16.23
CA LEU A 233 -6.15 3.64 16.75
C LEU A 233 -5.46 3.36 18.10
N GLY A 234 -4.67 4.31 18.61
CA GLY A 234 -4.07 4.23 19.95
C GLY A 234 -2.79 3.39 19.98
N THR A 235 -2.09 3.26 18.86
CA THR A 235 -0.77 2.62 18.91
C THR A 235 0.21 3.50 19.67
N GLU A 236 0.85 2.94 20.70
CA GLU A 236 1.93 3.60 21.44
C GLU A 236 3.27 3.54 20.69
N ARG A 237 3.31 2.72 19.63
CA ARG A 237 4.51 2.44 18.89
C ARG A 237 4.49 3.10 17.53
N GLU A 238 5.48 3.92 17.26
CA GLU A 238 5.71 4.43 15.92
C GLU A 238 6.33 3.35 15.02
N ILE A 239 5.71 3.13 13.86
CA ILE A 239 6.23 2.27 12.80
C ILE A 239 7.27 3.09 12.02
N SER A 240 8.45 2.54 11.81
CA SER A 240 9.48 3.11 10.94
C SER A 240 9.11 2.88 9.47
N TYR A 241 9.54 3.78 8.60
CA TYR A 241 9.32 3.68 7.16
C TYR A 241 10.63 3.73 6.39
N CYS A 242 10.71 2.98 5.30
CA CYS A 242 11.85 2.95 4.39
C CYS A 242 11.30 2.92 2.96
N HIS A 243 11.26 4.08 2.30
CA HIS A 243 10.79 4.21 0.94
C HIS A 243 11.96 4.13 -0.04
N VAL A 244 11.97 3.08 -0.86
CA VAL A 244 13.07 2.83 -1.80
C VAL A 244 12.65 3.17 -3.23
N PRO A 245 13.59 3.61 -4.10
CA PRO A 245 13.31 4.01 -5.46
C PRO A 245 12.67 2.91 -6.28
N LEU A 246 11.71 3.30 -7.13
CA LEU A 246 10.99 2.40 -8.01
C LEU A 246 11.88 1.79 -9.10
N VAL A 247 11.37 0.71 -9.69
CA VAL A 247 11.81 0.21 -10.99
C VAL A 247 10.89 0.80 -12.06
N VAL A 248 11.48 1.43 -13.07
CA VAL A 248 10.77 2.11 -14.13
C VAL A 248 11.19 1.59 -15.51
N GLY A 249 10.38 1.85 -16.52
CA GLY A 249 10.74 1.61 -17.90
C GLY A 249 11.67 2.71 -18.46
N PRO A 250 12.14 2.56 -19.71
CA PRO A 250 12.98 3.56 -20.38
C PRO A 250 12.32 4.94 -20.51
N ASP A 251 10.99 5.00 -20.44
CA ASP A 251 10.19 6.23 -20.45
C ASP A 251 10.09 6.91 -19.07
N GLY A 252 10.79 6.41 -18.05
CA GLY A 252 10.73 6.89 -16.67
C GLY A 252 9.43 6.59 -15.93
N LYS A 253 8.50 5.84 -16.54
CA LYS A 253 7.22 5.49 -15.93
C LYS A 253 7.27 4.11 -15.29
N ARG A 254 6.40 3.87 -14.32
CA ARG A 254 6.24 2.54 -13.69
C ARG A 254 6.14 1.44 -14.75
N LEU A 255 6.73 0.28 -14.45
CA LEU A 255 6.71 -0.86 -15.36
C LEU A 255 5.27 -1.20 -15.77
N ALA A 256 5.08 -1.36 -17.07
CA ALA A 256 3.81 -1.71 -17.69
C ALA A 256 4.08 -2.64 -18.89
N LYS A 257 3.03 -3.27 -19.41
CA LYS A 257 3.12 -4.22 -20.55
C LYS A 257 3.90 -3.69 -21.77
N ARG A 258 3.92 -2.37 -21.99
CA ARG A 258 4.68 -1.72 -23.10
C ARG A 258 6.20 -1.81 -22.95
N HIS A 259 6.71 -2.12 -21.74
CA HIS A 259 8.15 -2.21 -21.45
C HIS A 259 8.68 -3.65 -21.53
N GLY A 260 8.00 -4.52 -22.28
CA GLY A 260 8.29 -5.93 -22.35
C GLY A 260 7.67 -6.75 -21.21
N ASP A 261 7.93 -8.04 -21.23
CA ASP A 261 7.38 -8.94 -20.20
C ASP A 261 8.32 -9.04 -19.01
N THR A 262 8.11 -8.18 -18.03
CA THR A 262 8.88 -8.14 -16.77
C THR A 262 8.25 -8.97 -15.66
N ARG A 263 7.24 -9.80 -15.99
CA ARG A 263 6.57 -10.68 -15.03
C ARG A 263 7.47 -11.84 -14.63
N ILE A 264 7.48 -12.16 -13.35
CA ILE A 264 8.29 -13.26 -12.80
C ILE A 264 7.89 -14.61 -13.44
N ALA A 265 6.60 -14.85 -13.59
CA ALA A 265 6.09 -16.04 -14.26
C ALA A 265 6.64 -16.22 -15.71
N ALA A 266 6.90 -15.13 -16.42
CA ALA A 266 7.49 -15.20 -17.77
C ALA A 266 8.96 -15.60 -17.74
N TYR A 267 9.74 -15.07 -16.81
CA TYR A 267 11.13 -15.50 -16.60
C TYR A 267 11.21 -17.01 -16.28
N ARG A 268 10.37 -17.47 -15.36
CA ARG A 268 10.28 -18.87 -14.98
C ARG A 268 9.88 -19.76 -16.17
N ALA A 269 8.88 -19.34 -16.96
CA ALA A 269 8.46 -20.09 -18.16
C ALA A 269 9.51 -20.13 -19.26
N ALA A 270 10.36 -19.10 -19.35
CA ALA A 270 11.50 -19.05 -20.28
C ALA A 270 12.73 -19.86 -19.81
N GLY A 271 12.64 -20.54 -18.65
CA GLY A 271 13.75 -21.33 -18.10
C GLY A 271 14.87 -20.50 -17.46
N VAL A 272 14.62 -19.21 -17.19
CA VAL A 272 15.58 -18.36 -16.46
C VAL A 272 15.66 -18.87 -15.03
N ARG A 273 16.88 -18.94 -14.48
CA ARG A 273 17.09 -19.38 -13.09
C ARG A 273 16.78 -18.25 -12.11
N PRO A 274 16.28 -18.54 -10.90
CA PRO A 274 15.98 -17.53 -9.89
C PRO A 274 17.21 -16.67 -9.54
N GLU A 275 18.41 -17.26 -9.50
CA GLU A 275 19.66 -16.56 -9.21
C GLU A 275 19.99 -15.49 -10.26
N GLN A 276 19.57 -15.66 -11.51
CA GLN A 276 19.76 -14.67 -12.57
C GLN A 276 18.82 -13.46 -12.37
N VAL A 277 17.59 -13.72 -11.95
CA VAL A 277 16.64 -12.65 -11.65
C VAL A 277 17.10 -11.88 -10.41
N ILE A 278 17.46 -12.58 -9.35
CA ILE A 278 17.97 -11.97 -8.10
C ILE A 278 19.26 -11.22 -8.37
N GLY A 279 20.22 -11.77 -9.11
CA GLY A 279 21.48 -11.13 -9.47
C GLY A 279 21.28 -9.82 -10.22
N ARG A 280 20.38 -9.79 -11.22
CA ARG A 280 20.02 -8.56 -11.93
C ARG A 280 19.47 -7.48 -11.00
N LEU A 281 18.59 -7.84 -10.07
CA LEU A 281 18.03 -6.91 -9.11
C LEU A 281 19.06 -6.47 -8.06
N ALA A 282 19.94 -7.38 -7.63
CA ALA A 282 21.03 -7.09 -6.71
C ALA A 282 22.05 -6.12 -7.32
N ALA A 283 22.40 -6.29 -8.60
CA ALA A 283 23.26 -5.36 -9.32
C ALA A 283 22.69 -3.94 -9.35
N SER A 284 21.34 -3.79 -9.50
CA SER A 284 20.66 -2.50 -9.41
C SER A 284 20.73 -1.83 -8.04
N CYS A 285 21.14 -2.58 -7.01
CA CYS A 285 21.31 -2.09 -5.63
C CYS A 285 22.81 -1.96 -5.24
N GLY A 286 23.74 -2.32 -6.14
CA GLY A 286 25.17 -2.33 -5.86
C GLY A 286 25.67 -3.54 -5.05
N TRP A 287 24.89 -4.64 -4.99
CA TRP A 287 25.22 -5.86 -4.21
C TRP A 287 25.76 -7.02 -5.04
N ALA A 288 25.73 -6.90 -6.35
CA ALA A 288 26.27 -7.89 -7.29
C ALA A 288 26.84 -7.20 -8.53
N GLU A 289 27.70 -7.90 -9.26
CA GLU A 289 28.17 -7.46 -10.58
C GLU A 289 27.06 -7.69 -11.62
N GLU A 290 27.11 -6.92 -12.73
CA GLU A 290 26.18 -7.13 -13.84
C GLU A 290 26.34 -8.54 -14.45
N GLY A 291 25.23 -9.30 -14.52
CA GLY A 291 25.22 -10.68 -15.01
C GLY A 291 25.67 -11.73 -13.99
N GLU A 292 25.96 -11.35 -12.76
CA GLU A 292 26.28 -12.29 -11.69
C GLU A 292 25.03 -13.07 -11.25
N ASP A 293 25.13 -14.39 -11.21
CA ASP A 293 24.10 -15.27 -10.67
C ASP A 293 24.29 -15.42 -9.15
N ILE A 294 23.32 -14.97 -8.36
CA ILE A 294 23.40 -15.03 -6.90
C ILE A 294 22.04 -15.35 -6.29
N SER A 295 22.02 -16.23 -5.29
CA SER A 295 20.77 -16.51 -4.55
C SER A 295 20.39 -15.40 -3.57
N LEU A 296 19.09 -15.29 -3.25
CA LEU A 296 18.59 -14.33 -2.27
C LEU A 296 19.29 -14.49 -0.90
N ALA A 297 19.48 -15.73 -0.44
CA ALA A 297 20.16 -16.01 0.82
C ALA A 297 21.64 -15.57 0.82
N ALA A 298 22.35 -15.73 -0.30
CA ALA A 298 23.74 -15.31 -0.40
C ALA A 298 23.91 -13.79 -0.34
N LEU A 299 22.89 -13.02 -0.71
CA LEU A 299 22.91 -11.56 -0.61
C LEU A 299 22.94 -11.04 0.83
N LEU A 300 22.57 -11.82 1.84
CA LEU A 300 22.59 -11.40 3.24
C LEU A 300 23.96 -10.88 3.69
N THR A 301 25.05 -11.43 3.17
CA THR A 301 26.41 -11.01 3.48
C THR A 301 26.85 -9.75 2.73
N ARG A 302 26.10 -9.33 1.72
CA ARG A 302 26.41 -8.17 0.88
C ARG A 302 25.40 -7.03 1.06
N PHE A 303 24.34 -7.27 1.82
CA PHE A 303 23.27 -6.31 2.00
C PHE A 303 23.74 -5.05 2.72
N ASP A 304 23.66 -3.93 2.03
CA ASP A 304 23.88 -2.59 2.59
C ASP A 304 22.86 -1.63 1.99
N LEU A 305 21.97 -1.11 2.83
CA LEU A 305 20.92 -0.18 2.40
C LEU A 305 21.49 1.12 1.82
N SER A 306 22.66 1.54 2.28
CA SER A 306 23.31 2.79 1.87
C SER A 306 23.87 2.77 0.45
N THR A 307 24.08 1.60 -0.13
CA THR A 307 24.61 1.47 -1.50
C THR A 307 23.52 1.57 -2.58
N ILE A 308 22.25 1.52 -2.19
CA ILE A 308 21.13 1.61 -3.16
C ILE A 308 21.14 3.01 -3.78
N PRO A 309 21.18 3.13 -5.13
CA PRO A 309 21.09 4.42 -5.80
C PRO A 309 19.75 5.12 -5.46
N HIS A 310 19.79 6.43 -5.21
CA HIS A 310 18.58 7.22 -4.96
C HIS A 310 17.72 7.43 -6.24
N ALA A 311 18.30 7.22 -7.41
CA ALA A 311 17.56 7.29 -8.67
C ALA A 311 16.75 5.99 -8.90
N PRO A 312 15.60 6.08 -9.59
CA PRO A 312 14.86 4.89 -10.03
C PRO A 312 15.73 3.96 -10.87
N PHE A 313 15.54 2.65 -10.72
CA PHE A 313 16.20 1.67 -11.57
C PHE A 313 15.46 1.55 -12.90
N VAL A 314 16.14 1.85 -14.01
CA VAL A 314 15.59 1.77 -15.37
C VAL A 314 15.83 0.36 -15.92
N VAL A 315 14.75 -0.36 -16.23
CA VAL A 315 14.82 -1.65 -16.92
C VAL A 315 14.79 -1.41 -18.42
N SER A 316 15.88 -1.77 -19.06
CA SER A 316 15.99 -1.83 -20.53
C SER A 316 15.45 -3.14 -21.09
#